data_0530ca0d37ec8623393a5e32182dae7a
#
_entry.id   0530ca0d37ec8623393a5e32182dae7a
#
_cell.length_a   1.000
_cell.length_b   1.000
_cell.length_c   1.000
_cell.angle_alpha   90.00
_cell.angle_beta   90.00
_cell.angle_gamma   90.00
#
_symmetry.space_group_name_H-M   'P 1'
#
loop_
_entity.id
_entity.type
_entity.pdbx_description
1 polymer ?
#
loop_
_entity_poly.entity_id
_entity_poly.type
_entity_poly.pdbx_seq_one_letter_code
_entity_poly.pdbx_strand_id
1 'polypeptide(L)'
;KRNFNSEDLINELISLDDKRKSIQTEYENMLAESNTISKEIGQLFKINNKDAIPKLKQRSSEIKKSTKVLSEDLVQVKNEIFDILSQIPNIPHKSVPSGNSENDNIVIFESKAKININAKIPHWDLAKKYDLIDFELGTKITGSGFPVYKGKGAKLQRALISFFLDSNINFGYDEVQVPYLVNENSAFGTGQLPDKEGQMYSIPQDNLYLIPTAEVPITNIFRDEIIEESNLPVLKTGYS
;
A
#
# COMPACT_ATOMS: atom_id res chain seq x y z
N LYS A 1 7.66 -16.72 -16.54
CA LYS A 1 6.69 -17.21 -15.54
C LYS A 1 5.46 -16.31 -15.41
N ARG A 2 5.58 -15.01 -15.64
CA ARG A 2 4.46 -14.06 -15.56
C ARG A 2 3.93 -13.61 -16.92
N ASN A 3 4.49 -14.12 -18.03
CA ASN A 3 4.17 -13.72 -19.41
C ASN A 3 4.12 -12.20 -19.63
N PHE A 4 5.03 -11.49 -18.94
CA PHE A 4 5.14 -10.05 -18.97
C PHE A 4 6.46 -9.64 -19.62
N ASN A 5 6.39 -8.92 -20.75
CA ASN A 5 7.59 -8.34 -21.37
C ASN A 5 7.88 -7.00 -20.70
N SER A 6 8.98 -6.94 -19.94
CA SER A 6 9.38 -5.75 -19.17
C SER A 6 10.63 -5.06 -19.73
N GLU A 7 11.19 -5.53 -20.85
CA GLU A 7 12.48 -5.05 -21.34
C GLU A 7 12.48 -3.54 -21.64
N ASP A 8 11.47 -3.07 -22.36
CA ASP A 8 11.34 -1.65 -22.68
C ASP A 8 11.12 -0.81 -21.43
N LEU A 9 10.25 -1.26 -20.51
CA LEU A 9 9.99 -0.56 -19.25
C LEU A 9 11.23 -0.50 -18.35
N ILE A 10 12.04 -1.57 -18.32
CA ILE A 10 13.28 -1.60 -17.54
C ILE A 10 14.31 -0.62 -18.13
N ASN A 11 14.44 -0.56 -19.45
CA ASN A 11 15.33 0.38 -20.10
C ASN A 11 14.90 1.84 -19.85
N GLU A 12 13.62 2.12 -19.90
CA GLU A 12 13.05 3.43 -19.55
C GLU A 12 13.33 3.79 -18.09
N LEU A 13 13.12 2.86 -17.14
CA LEU A 13 13.43 3.04 -15.72
C LEU A 13 14.90 3.38 -15.49
N ILE A 14 15.82 2.69 -16.16
CA ILE A 14 17.26 2.97 -16.04
C ILE A 14 17.55 4.40 -16.49
N SER A 15 16.99 4.80 -17.63
CA SER A 15 17.15 6.16 -18.14
C SER A 15 16.60 7.24 -17.20
N LEU A 16 15.41 6.99 -16.64
CA LEU A 16 14.79 7.89 -15.66
C LEU A 16 15.57 7.96 -14.34
N ASP A 17 16.11 6.83 -13.86
CA ASP A 17 16.92 6.83 -12.63
C ASP A 17 18.26 7.56 -12.83
N ASP A 18 18.88 7.46 -13.99
CA ASP A 18 20.08 8.21 -14.31
C ASP A 18 19.79 9.73 -14.40
N LYS A 19 18.64 10.10 -14.99
CA LYS A 19 18.15 11.50 -14.97
C LYS A 19 17.90 11.98 -13.53
N ARG A 20 17.23 11.17 -12.70
CA ARG A 20 16.99 11.46 -11.28
C ARG A 20 18.29 11.71 -10.52
N LYS A 21 19.30 10.83 -10.69
CA LYS A 21 20.62 10.96 -10.05
C LYS A 21 21.31 12.26 -10.45
N SER A 22 21.26 12.62 -11.75
CA SER A 22 21.84 13.86 -12.26
C SER A 22 21.19 15.09 -11.62
N ILE A 23 19.85 15.16 -11.64
CA ILE A 23 19.09 16.27 -11.06
C ILE A 23 19.35 16.35 -9.55
N GLN A 24 19.36 15.22 -8.85
CA GLN A 24 19.60 15.19 -7.42
C GLN A 24 20.99 15.69 -7.05
N THR A 25 22.02 15.29 -7.80
CA THR A 25 23.39 15.74 -7.58
C THR A 25 23.51 17.25 -7.79
N GLU A 26 22.89 17.79 -8.84
CA GLU A 26 22.88 19.22 -9.10
C GLU A 26 22.14 20.00 -8.00
N TYR A 27 20.97 19.52 -7.58
CA TYR A 27 20.19 20.08 -6.50
C TYR A 27 20.97 20.14 -5.18
N GLU A 28 21.63 19.04 -4.80
CA GLU A 28 22.42 18.95 -3.57
C GLU A 28 23.64 19.88 -3.61
N ASN A 29 24.31 19.98 -4.75
CA ASN A 29 25.43 20.91 -4.94
C ASN A 29 24.98 22.37 -4.80
N MET A 30 23.85 22.72 -5.37
CA MET A 30 23.29 24.08 -5.23
C MET A 30 22.86 24.39 -3.79
N LEU A 31 22.32 23.42 -3.07
CA LEU A 31 22.02 23.58 -1.63
C LEU A 31 23.29 23.78 -0.81
N ALA A 32 24.35 23.04 -1.09
CA ALA A 32 25.65 23.19 -0.43
C ALA A 32 26.24 24.57 -0.69
N GLU A 33 26.19 25.06 -1.95
CA GLU A 33 26.61 26.42 -2.32
C GLU A 33 25.77 27.48 -1.57
N SER A 34 24.45 27.31 -1.51
CA SER A 34 23.54 28.22 -0.78
C SER A 34 23.91 28.32 0.72
N ASN A 35 24.22 27.17 1.34
CA ASN A 35 24.63 27.13 2.74
C ASN A 35 25.96 27.86 2.96
N THR A 36 26.91 27.68 2.03
CA THR A 36 28.21 28.38 2.06
C THR A 36 28.05 29.90 1.93
N ILE A 37 27.27 30.34 0.95
CA ILE A 37 26.96 31.76 0.75
C ILE A 37 26.29 32.38 1.98
N SER A 38 25.36 31.64 2.60
CA SER A 38 24.67 32.10 3.79
C SER A 38 25.63 32.31 4.98
N LYS A 39 26.60 31.42 5.16
CA LYS A 39 27.67 31.54 6.17
C LYS A 39 28.60 32.73 5.88
N GLU A 40 29.00 32.90 4.62
CA GLU A 40 29.86 34.02 4.17
C GLU A 40 29.17 35.34 4.42
N ILE A 41 27.91 35.49 4.02
CA ILE A 41 27.10 36.69 4.31
C ILE A 41 27.08 36.99 5.80
N GLY A 42 26.86 35.98 6.64
CA GLY A 42 26.86 36.10 8.11
C GLY A 42 28.20 36.58 8.68
N GLN A 43 29.33 36.10 8.11
CA GLN A 43 30.67 36.53 8.47
C GLN A 43 30.96 37.98 8.05
N LEU A 44 30.59 38.35 6.81
CA LEU A 44 30.76 39.70 6.32
C LEU A 44 29.99 40.75 7.12
N PHE A 45 28.81 40.42 7.60
CA PHE A 45 28.07 41.28 8.52
C PHE A 45 28.80 41.49 9.85
N LYS A 46 29.42 40.43 10.43
CA LYS A 46 30.17 40.54 11.69
C LYS A 46 31.39 41.43 11.62
N ILE A 47 32.11 41.42 10.48
CA ILE A 47 33.29 42.25 10.25
C ILE A 47 32.99 43.59 9.59
N ASN A 48 31.70 43.94 9.47
CA ASN A 48 31.21 45.18 8.88
C ASN A 48 31.67 45.45 7.45
N ASN A 49 32.04 44.41 6.70
CA ASN A 49 32.42 44.50 5.30
C ASN A 49 31.18 44.24 4.41
N LYS A 50 30.63 45.29 3.81
CA LYS A 50 29.36 45.22 3.09
C LYS A 50 29.53 45.15 1.56
N ASP A 51 30.72 45.28 1.00
CA ASP A 51 30.96 45.47 -0.45
C ASP A 51 30.60 44.21 -1.24
N ALA A 52 30.89 43.02 -0.72
CA ALA A 52 30.60 41.74 -1.39
C ALA A 52 29.17 41.22 -1.18
N ILE A 53 28.44 41.77 -0.20
CA ILE A 53 27.09 41.26 0.18
C ILE A 53 26.10 41.34 -0.99
N PRO A 54 26.01 42.40 -1.80
CA PRO A 54 25.04 42.47 -2.90
C PRO A 54 25.21 41.35 -3.90
N LYS A 55 26.46 41.02 -4.29
CA LYS A 55 26.77 39.95 -5.22
C LYS A 55 26.41 38.57 -4.68
N LEU A 56 26.69 38.31 -3.39
CA LEU A 56 26.33 37.08 -2.74
C LEU A 56 24.80 36.90 -2.61
N LYS A 57 24.07 37.99 -2.29
CA LYS A 57 22.62 37.99 -2.28
C LYS A 57 22.02 37.71 -3.65
N GLN A 58 22.56 38.30 -4.72
CA GLN A 58 22.12 38.00 -6.08
C GLN A 58 22.34 36.55 -6.39
N ARG A 59 23.55 35.98 -6.15
CA ARG A 59 23.82 34.56 -6.35
C ARG A 59 22.90 33.65 -5.53
N SER A 60 22.65 33.97 -4.27
CA SER A 60 21.70 33.26 -3.42
C SER A 60 20.28 33.26 -4.00
N SER A 61 19.85 34.39 -4.59
CA SER A 61 18.54 34.48 -5.26
C SER A 61 18.46 33.62 -6.52
N GLU A 62 19.52 33.57 -7.31
CA GLU A 62 19.64 32.71 -8.49
C GLU A 62 19.57 31.24 -8.10
N ILE A 63 20.36 30.80 -7.10
CA ILE A 63 20.34 29.45 -6.57
C ILE A 63 18.96 29.07 -6.08
N LYS A 64 18.28 29.95 -5.35
CA LYS A 64 16.92 29.70 -4.86
C LYS A 64 15.92 29.46 -5.99
N LYS A 65 16.05 30.16 -7.11
CA LYS A 65 15.22 29.93 -8.30
C LYS A 65 15.52 28.56 -8.94
N SER A 66 16.83 28.27 -9.14
CA SER A 66 17.26 27.02 -9.74
C SER A 66 16.90 25.80 -8.87
N THR A 67 17.11 25.87 -7.56
CA THR A 67 16.75 24.79 -6.63
C THR A 67 15.25 24.52 -6.60
N LYS A 68 14.42 25.54 -6.80
CA LYS A 68 12.97 25.34 -6.93
C LYS A 68 12.63 24.52 -8.17
N VAL A 69 13.18 24.86 -9.33
CA VAL A 69 12.95 24.12 -10.59
C VAL A 69 13.47 22.70 -10.47
N LEU A 70 14.70 22.50 -9.99
CA LEU A 70 15.27 21.16 -9.81
C LEU A 70 14.45 20.30 -8.83
N SER A 71 13.88 20.90 -7.78
CA SER A 71 12.98 20.20 -6.85
C SER A 71 11.70 19.75 -7.53
N GLU A 72 11.11 20.60 -8.37
CA GLU A 72 9.90 20.26 -9.15
C GLU A 72 10.21 19.14 -10.16
N ASP A 73 11.32 19.24 -10.90
CA ASP A 73 11.78 18.21 -11.82
C ASP A 73 12.06 16.88 -11.11
N LEU A 74 12.67 16.93 -9.93
CA LEU A 74 12.96 15.73 -9.14
C LEU A 74 11.68 15.01 -8.68
N VAL A 75 10.66 15.77 -8.29
CA VAL A 75 9.34 15.21 -7.95
C VAL A 75 8.71 14.56 -9.18
N GLN A 76 8.74 15.23 -10.33
CA GLN A 76 8.19 14.69 -11.57
C GLN A 76 8.85 13.37 -11.96
N VAL A 77 10.20 13.33 -12.03
CA VAL A 77 10.93 12.11 -12.41
C VAL A 77 10.70 10.97 -11.41
N LYS A 78 10.60 11.26 -10.11
CA LYS A 78 10.26 10.25 -9.11
C LYS A 78 8.86 9.67 -9.31
N ASN A 79 7.88 10.48 -9.69
CA ASN A 79 6.54 10.01 -10.00
C ASN A 79 6.54 9.13 -11.26
N GLU A 80 7.25 9.54 -12.33
CA GLU A 80 7.39 8.73 -13.55
C GLU A 80 8.02 7.36 -13.24
N ILE A 81 9.07 7.31 -12.43
CA ILE A 81 9.70 6.06 -11.97
C ILE A 81 8.70 5.20 -11.19
N PHE A 82 7.96 5.81 -10.27
CA PHE A 82 6.96 5.12 -9.46
C PHE A 82 5.84 4.51 -10.30
N ASP A 83 5.34 5.25 -11.29
CA ASP A 83 4.26 4.80 -12.18
C ASP A 83 4.71 3.58 -13.01
N ILE A 84 5.94 3.58 -13.53
CA ILE A 84 6.49 2.45 -14.27
C ILE A 84 6.73 1.25 -13.34
N LEU A 85 7.34 1.46 -12.17
CA LEU A 85 7.57 0.39 -11.20
C LEU A 85 6.27 -0.29 -10.76
N SER A 86 5.19 0.48 -10.62
CA SER A 86 3.87 -0.04 -10.24
C SER A 86 3.25 -0.95 -11.30
N GLN A 87 3.74 -0.92 -12.54
CA GLN A 87 3.27 -1.79 -13.62
C GLN A 87 4.05 -3.11 -13.70
N ILE A 88 5.27 -3.15 -13.17
CA ILE A 88 6.15 -4.31 -13.26
C ILE A 88 5.80 -5.31 -12.16
N PRO A 89 5.37 -6.54 -12.48
CA PRO A 89 5.04 -7.53 -11.48
C PRO A 89 6.28 -8.06 -10.78
N ASN A 90 6.14 -8.39 -9.49
CA ASN A 90 7.20 -9.00 -8.70
C ASN A 90 7.69 -10.33 -9.29
N ILE A 91 8.97 -10.63 -9.11
CA ILE A 91 9.57 -11.90 -9.50
C ILE A 91 8.99 -13.01 -8.61
N PRO A 92 8.37 -14.05 -9.18
CA PRO A 92 7.85 -15.16 -8.40
C PRO A 92 9.00 -15.99 -7.79
N HIS A 93 8.74 -16.63 -6.65
CA HIS A 93 9.70 -17.55 -6.04
C HIS A 93 10.10 -18.67 -7.00
N LYS A 94 11.33 -19.19 -6.87
CA LYS A 94 11.88 -20.23 -7.76
C LYS A 94 11.04 -21.52 -7.81
N SER A 95 10.34 -21.84 -6.72
CA SER A 95 9.45 -23.02 -6.64
C SER A 95 8.15 -22.88 -7.44
N VAL A 96 7.77 -21.65 -7.85
CA VAL A 96 6.56 -21.45 -8.65
C VAL A 96 6.79 -22.00 -10.06
N PRO A 97 5.96 -22.93 -10.56
CA PRO A 97 6.08 -23.47 -11.91
C PRO A 97 5.80 -22.41 -12.96
N SER A 98 6.28 -22.61 -14.17
CA SER A 98 5.80 -21.87 -15.33
C SER A 98 4.47 -22.49 -15.77
N GLY A 99 3.48 -21.65 -16.08
CA GLY A 99 2.15 -22.12 -16.48
C GLY A 99 1.31 -21.00 -17.07
N ASN A 100 0.21 -21.37 -17.71
CA ASN A 100 -0.75 -20.45 -18.33
C ASN A 100 -2.14 -20.52 -17.67
N SER A 101 -2.37 -21.52 -16.83
CA SER A 101 -3.64 -21.74 -16.16
C SER A 101 -3.44 -22.36 -14.77
N GLU A 102 -4.52 -22.44 -14.00
CA GLU A 102 -4.55 -23.11 -12.69
C GLU A 102 -4.17 -24.59 -12.75
N ASN A 103 -4.37 -25.26 -13.90
CA ASN A 103 -4.03 -26.68 -14.10
C ASN A 103 -2.52 -26.91 -14.10
N ASP A 104 -1.71 -25.88 -14.29
CA ASP A 104 -0.26 -25.95 -14.24
C ASP A 104 0.30 -25.81 -12.81
N ASN A 105 -0.57 -25.58 -11.82
CA ASN A 105 -0.17 -25.48 -10.42
C ASN A 105 0.23 -26.83 -9.85
N ILE A 106 1.28 -26.82 -9.01
CA ILE A 106 1.76 -28.02 -8.32
C ILE A 106 1.11 -28.06 -6.93
N VAL A 107 0.45 -29.19 -6.64
CA VAL A 107 -0.06 -29.45 -5.28
C VAL A 107 1.13 -29.70 -4.36
N ILE A 108 1.38 -28.78 -3.41
CA ILE A 108 2.48 -28.88 -2.45
C ILE A 108 2.09 -29.76 -1.26
N PHE A 109 0.84 -29.70 -0.85
CA PHE A 109 0.31 -30.45 0.27
C PHE A 109 -1.15 -30.81 0.05
N GLU A 110 -1.49 -32.05 0.33
CA GLU A 110 -2.86 -32.56 0.31
C GLU A 110 -3.15 -33.23 1.67
N SER A 111 -4.23 -32.83 2.31
CA SER A 111 -4.66 -33.46 3.56
C SER A 111 -5.16 -34.88 3.32
N LYS A 112 -4.66 -35.83 4.11
CA LYS A 112 -5.13 -37.23 4.07
C LYS A 112 -6.48 -37.40 4.75
N ALA A 113 -7.02 -36.37 5.43
CA ALA A 113 -8.30 -36.42 6.09
C ALA A 113 -9.44 -36.53 5.07
N LYS A 114 -10.04 -37.71 4.96
CA LYS A 114 -11.24 -37.91 4.16
C LYS A 114 -12.45 -37.38 4.93
N ILE A 115 -12.92 -36.19 4.57
CA ILE A 115 -14.16 -35.65 5.13
C ILE A 115 -15.32 -36.35 4.38
N ASN A 116 -16.04 -37.21 5.06
CA ASN A 116 -17.19 -37.89 4.50
C ASN A 116 -18.43 -36.96 4.64
N ILE A 117 -18.53 -35.97 3.74
CA ILE A 117 -19.67 -35.06 3.71
C ILE A 117 -20.75 -35.70 2.82
N ASN A 118 -21.74 -36.29 3.45
CA ASN A 118 -22.95 -36.77 2.76
C ASN A 118 -23.92 -35.64 2.37
N ALA A 119 -23.65 -34.41 2.80
CA ALA A 119 -24.50 -33.26 2.54
C ALA A 119 -24.16 -32.62 1.17
N LYS A 120 -25.08 -32.77 0.22
CA LYS A 120 -24.98 -32.18 -1.12
C LYS A 120 -25.76 -30.85 -1.25
N ILE A 121 -26.18 -30.27 -0.11
CA ILE A 121 -27.01 -29.05 -0.12
C ILE A 121 -26.08 -27.84 -0.08
N PRO A 122 -26.13 -26.95 -1.09
CA PRO A 122 -25.33 -25.73 -1.10
C PRO A 122 -25.64 -24.81 0.09
N HIS A 123 -24.68 -24.00 0.52
CA HIS A 123 -24.82 -23.12 1.68
C HIS A 123 -25.96 -22.10 1.53
N TRP A 124 -26.23 -21.60 0.33
CA TRP A 124 -27.36 -20.68 0.08
C TRP A 124 -28.72 -21.33 0.30
N ASP A 125 -28.89 -22.61 -0.05
CA ASP A 125 -30.12 -23.37 0.23
C ASP A 125 -30.28 -23.65 1.71
N LEU A 126 -29.19 -23.95 2.42
CA LEU A 126 -29.19 -24.09 3.88
C LEU A 126 -29.51 -22.74 4.55
N ALA A 127 -28.93 -21.65 4.12
CA ALA A 127 -29.20 -20.31 4.62
C ALA A 127 -30.71 -19.95 4.49
N LYS A 128 -31.30 -20.25 3.34
CA LYS A 128 -32.74 -20.05 3.07
C LYS A 128 -33.60 -21.01 3.93
N LYS A 129 -33.24 -22.30 3.95
CA LYS A 129 -34.00 -23.33 4.71
C LYS A 129 -34.09 -23.00 6.20
N TYR A 130 -33.03 -22.46 6.79
CA TYR A 130 -32.95 -22.14 8.20
C TYR A 130 -33.16 -20.64 8.50
N ASP A 131 -33.52 -19.84 7.49
CA ASP A 131 -33.75 -18.39 7.61
C ASP A 131 -32.60 -17.65 8.30
N LEU A 132 -31.35 -17.94 7.84
CA LEU A 132 -30.13 -17.40 8.44
C LEU A 132 -29.65 -16.14 7.74
N ILE A 133 -29.79 -16.11 6.41
CA ILE A 133 -29.30 -15.02 5.53
C ILE A 133 -30.39 -14.69 4.51
N ASP A 134 -30.63 -13.39 4.32
CA ASP A 134 -31.56 -12.85 3.35
C ASP A 134 -30.84 -12.06 2.27
N PHE A 135 -30.68 -12.65 1.11
CA PHE A 135 -30.01 -12.04 -0.03
C PHE A 135 -30.89 -11.03 -0.79
N GLU A 136 -32.22 -11.28 -0.79
CA GLU A 136 -33.19 -10.38 -1.44
C GLU A 136 -33.28 -9.05 -0.67
N LEU A 137 -33.31 -9.13 0.64
CA LEU A 137 -33.29 -7.95 1.51
C LEU A 137 -31.95 -7.18 1.37
N GLY A 138 -30.84 -7.88 1.26
CA GLY A 138 -29.53 -7.28 1.01
C GLY A 138 -29.50 -6.52 -0.32
N THR A 139 -30.01 -7.13 -1.38
CA THR A 139 -30.14 -6.50 -2.69
C THR A 139 -31.04 -5.25 -2.65
N LYS A 140 -32.14 -5.29 -1.88
CA LYS A 140 -33.04 -4.15 -1.71
C LYS A 140 -32.38 -2.97 -0.99
N ILE A 141 -31.53 -3.23 0.00
CA ILE A 141 -30.89 -2.19 0.84
C ILE A 141 -29.69 -1.58 0.15
N THR A 142 -28.84 -2.41 -0.48
CA THR A 142 -27.53 -1.97 -0.97
C THR A 142 -27.33 -2.28 -2.46
N GLY A 143 -27.60 -3.54 -2.86
CA GLY A 143 -27.36 -4.03 -4.21
C GLY A 143 -27.02 -5.52 -4.23
N SER A 144 -26.77 -6.06 -5.42
CA SER A 144 -26.42 -7.46 -5.59
C SER A 144 -25.10 -7.81 -4.85
N GLY A 145 -25.09 -8.97 -4.19
CA GLY A 145 -23.92 -9.45 -3.47
C GLY A 145 -23.84 -9.07 -1.98
N PHE A 146 -24.76 -8.24 -1.50
CA PHE A 146 -24.81 -7.86 -0.08
C PHE A 146 -25.81 -8.72 0.69
N PRO A 147 -25.37 -9.52 1.68
CA PRO A 147 -26.28 -10.35 2.50
C PRO A 147 -26.79 -9.60 3.73
N VAL A 148 -28.00 -9.95 4.18
CA VAL A 148 -28.48 -9.57 5.52
C VAL A 148 -28.57 -10.81 6.39
N TYR A 149 -27.77 -10.86 7.44
CA TYR A 149 -27.83 -11.92 8.43
C TYR A 149 -29.00 -11.68 9.38
N LYS A 150 -29.82 -12.72 9.65
CA LYS A 150 -31.04 -12.62 10.47
C LYS A 150 -31.01 -13.57 11.66
N GLY A 151 -31.61 -13.19 12.75
CA GLY A 151 -31.89 -14.03 13.89
C GLY A 151 -30.72 -14.93 14.33
N LYS A 152 -30.86 -16.25 14.13
CA LYS A 152 -29.81 -17.23 14.46
C LYS A 152 -28.59 -17.08 13.59
N GLY A 153 -28.72 -16.62 12.33
CA GLY A 153 -27.59 -16.33 11.43
C GLY A 153 -26.71 -15.20 11.94
N ALA A 154 -27.31 -14.08 12.34
CA ALA A 154 -26.57 -12.95 12.92
C ALA A 154 -25.91 -13.34 14.26
N LYS A 155 -26.58 -14.15 15.09
CA LYS A 155 -25.99 -14.67 16.34
C LYS A 155 -24.79 -15.57 16.06
N LEU A 156 -24.90 -16.46 15.07
CA LEU A 156 -23.82 -17.37 14.68
C LEU A 156 -22.59 -16.58 14.15
N GLN A 157 -22.81 -15.61 13.26
CA GLN A 157 -21.74 -14.76 12.74
C GLN A 157 -20.97 -14.07 13.88
N ARG A 158 -21.69 -13.44 14.81
CA ARG A 158 -21.06 -12.79 15.97
C ARG A 158 -20.30 -13.77 16.85
N ALA A 159 -20.84 -14.96 17.07
CA ALA A 159 -20.17 -16.00 17.86
C ALA A 159 -18.88 -16.49 17.20
N LEU A 160 -18.88 -16.63 15.86
CA LEU A 160 -17.67 -16.98 15.10
C LEU A 160 -16.63 -15.89 15.13
N ILE A 161 -17.03 -14.62 15.01
CA ILE A 161 -16.10 -13.48 15.12
C ILE A 161 -15.41 -13.51 16.49
N SER A 162 -16.18 -13.61 17.59
CA SER A 162 -15.60 -13.70 18.94
C SER A 162 -14.69 -14.91 19.09
N PHE A 163 -15.12 -16.07 18.59
CA PHE A 163 -14.30 -17.29 18.66
C PHE A 163 -12.96 -17.15 17.93
N PHE A 164 -12.93 -16.57 16.74
CA PHE A 164 -11.68 -16.38 15.99
C PHE A 164 -10.76 -15.37 16.65
N LEU A 165 -11.28 -14.25 17.15
CA LEU A 165 -10.48 -13.24 17.85
C LEU A 165 -9.89 -13.81 19.15
N ASP A 166 -10.73 -14.43 19.99
CA ASP A 166 -10.28 -15.05 21.24
C ASP A 166 -9.23 -16.16 20.99
N SER A 167 -9.43 -16.96 19.95
CA SER A 167 -8.47 -18.00 19.56
C SER A 167 -7.14 -17.40 19.17
N ASN A 168 -7.13 -16.33 18.35
CA ASN A 168 -5.90 -15.67 17.93
C ASN A 168 -5.18 -15.02 19.13
N ILE A 169 -5.90 -14.39 20.04
CA ILE A 169 -5.33 -13.84 21.29
C ILE A 169 -4.65 -14.94 22.10
N ASN A 170 -5.28 -16.10 22.23
CA ASN A 170 -4.71 -17.27 22.91
C ASN A 170 -3.44 -17.81 22.23
N PHE A 171 -3.27 -17.58 20.92
CA PHE A 171 -2.04 -17.88 20.18
C PHE A 171 -0.99 -16.76 20.22
N GLY A 172 -1.24 -15.70 21.00
CA GLY A 172 -0.27 -14.60 21.19
C GLY A 172 -0.41 -13.46 20.20
N TYR A 173 -1.50 -13.39 19.46
CA TYR A 173 -1.79 -12.21 18.64
C TYR A 173 -2.38 -11.10 19.52
N ASP A 174 -1.99 -9.87 19.23
CA ASP A 174 -2.53 -8.67 19.85
C ASP A 174 -3.68 -8.13 18.99
N GLU A 175 -4.88 -8.01 19.59
CA GLU A 175 -6.08 -7.56 18.89
C GLU A 175 -6.04 -6.04 18.65
N VAL A 176 -6.39 -5.64 17.42
CA VAL A 176 -6.50 -4.24 17.04
C VAL A 176 -7.82 -3.97 16.32
N GLN A 177 -8.49 -2.90 16.73
CA GLN A 177 -9.66 -2.36 16.00
C GLN A 177 -9.18 -1.26 15.08
N VAL A 178 -9.30 -1.48 13.78
CA VAL A 178 -8.79 -0.57 12.74
C VAL A 178 -9.93 0.22 12.07
N PRO A 179 -9.61 1.40 11.47
CA PRO A 179 -10.58 2.13 10.66
C PRO A 179 -11.01 1.33 9.42
N TYR A 180 -12.26 1.49 9.01
CA TYR A 180 -12.78 0.90 7.78
C TYR A 180 -12.50 1.75 6.53
N LEU A 181 -12.00 2.95 6.70
CA LEU A 181 -11.55 3.84 5.63
C LEU A 181 -10.05 4.06 5.76
N VAL A 182 -9.35 3.98 4.63
CA VAL A 182 -7.90 4.18 4.54
C VAL A 182 -7.56 5.20 3.46
N ASN A 183 -6.40 5.85 3.60
CA ASN A 183 -5.85 6.70 2.56
C ASN A 183 -5.24 5.88 1.40
N GLU A 184 -4.98 6.56 0.30
CA GLU A 184 -4.41 5.98 -0.92
C GLU A 184 -3.11 5.21 -0.67
N ASN A 185 -2.19 5.76 0.14
CA ASN A 185 -0.91 5.12 0.45
C ASN A 185 -1.09 3.77 1.17
N SER A 186 -2.08 3.65 2.05
CA SER A 186 -2.38 2.39 2.72
C SER A 186 -2.97 1.35 1.78
N ALA A 187 -3.86 1.76 0.89
CA ALA A 187 -4.43 0.87 -0.12
C ALA A 187 -3.36 0.41 -1.13
N PHE A 188 -2.44 1.31 -1.51
CA PHE A 188 -1.30 0.99 -2.37
C PHE A 188 -0.32 0.03 -1.67
N GLY A 189 0.00 0.25 -0.40
CA GLY A 189 0.98 -0.54 0.35
C GLY A 189 0.64 -2.03 0.47
N THR A 190 -0.63 -2.39 0.31
CA THR A 190 -1.13 -3.78 0.31
C THR A 190 -1.57 -4.26 -1.07
N GLY A 191 -1.31 -3.48 -2.13
CA GLY A 191 -1.60 -3.87 -3.52
C GLY A 191 -3.07 -3.78 -3.93
N GLN A 192 -3.90 -3.07 -3.16
CA GLN A 192 -5.29 -2.78 -3.54
C GLN A 192 -5.37 -1.69 -4.61
N LEU A 193 -4.38 -0.79 -4.63
CA LEU A 193 -4.19 0.21 -5.68
C LEU A 193 -2.88 -0.08 -6.43
N PRO A 194 -2.81 0.27 -7.73
CA PRO A 194 -3.89 0.77 -8.57
C PRO A 194 -4.99 -0.27 -8.79
N ASP A 195 -6.26 0.14 -8.61
CA ASP A 195 -7.42 -0.74 -8.76
C ASP A 195 -7.73 -1.03 -10.23
N LYS A 196 -7.08 -2.05 -10.77
CA LYS A 196 -7.22 -2.46 -12.18
C LYS A 196 -8.57 -3.12 -12.50
N GLU A 197 -9.27 -3.59 -11.49
CA GLU A 197 -10.51 -4.36 -11.63
C GLU A 197 -11.76 -3.58 -11.19
N GLY A 198 -11.59 -2.36 -10.66
CA GLY A 198 -12.70 -1.52 -10.21
C GLY A 198 -13.42 -2.08 -8.99
N GLN A 199 -12.69 -2.75 -8.09
CA GLN A 199 -13.27 -3.44 -6.93
C GLN A 199 -13.28 -2.59 -5.65
N MET A 200 -12.55 -1.47 -5.64
CA MET A 200 -12.45 -0.61 -4.48
C MET A 200 -13.55 0.45 -4.44
N TYR A 201 -14.31 0.46 -3.35
CA TYR A 201 -15.20 1.59 -3.06
C TYR A 201 -14.40 2.80 -2.61
N SER A 202 -14.55 3.93 -3.30
CA SER A 202 -13.83 5.17 -2.98
C SER A 202 -14.78 6.29 -2.56
N ILE A 203 -14.25 7.21 -1.74
CA ILE A 203 -14.88 8.47 -1.35
C ILE A 203 -14.01 9.59 -1.94
N PRO A 204 -14.31 10.06 -3.18
CA PRO A 204 -13.44 11.01 -3.89
C PRO A 204 -13.26 12.35 -3.18
N GLN A 205 -14.26 12.82 -2.43
CA GLN A 205 -14.22 14.11 -1.71
C GLN A 205 -13.10 14.15 -0.66
N ASP A 206 -12.85 13.01 -0.01
CA ASP A 206 -11.89 12.91 1.10
C ASP A 206 -10.62 12.14 0.70
N ASN A 207 -10.55 11.64 -0.54
CA ASN A 207 -9.51 10.73 -1.02
C ASN A 207 -9.33 9.50 -0.11
N LEU A 208 -10.45 8.89 0.28
CA LEU A 208 -10.48 7.71 1.13
C LEU A 208 -11.08 6.51 0.40
N TYR A 209 -10.69 5.32 0.84
CA TYR A 209 -11.12 4.04 0.29
C TYR A 209 -11.68 3.15 1.39
N LEU A 210 -12.81 2.49 1.11
CA LEU A 210 -13.37 1.48 2.00
C LEU A 210 -12.51 0.22 1.92
N ILE A 211 -12.08 -0.30 3.06
CA ILE A 211 -11.21 -1.48 3.10
C ILE A 211 -11.95 -2.74 2.67
N PRO A 212 -11.36 -3.60 1.83
CA PRO A 212 -11.91 -4.93 1.52
C PRO A 212 -11.60 -5.95 2.61
N THR A 213 -10.64 -5.67 3.45
CA THR A 213 -10.16 -6.55 4.54
C THR A 213 -9.43 -5.73 5.61
N ALA A 214 -9.49 -6.18 6.87
CA ALA A 214 -8.71 -5.61 7.97
C ALA A 214 -7.19 -5.69 7.74
N GLU A 215 -6.72 -6.58 6.87
CA GLU A 215 -5.31 -6.69 6.49
C GLU A 215 -4.73 -5.36 6.01
N VAL A 216 -5.49 -4.59 5.22
CA VAL A 216 -5.03 -3.32 4.65
C VAL A 216 -4.57 -2.34 5.73
N PRO A 217 -5.39 -1.90 6.69
CA PRO A 217 -4.94 -1.01 7.75
C PRO A 217 -3.96 -1.67 8.72
N ILE A 218 -4.11 -2.96 9.05
CA ILE A 218 -3.21 -3.65 9.99
C ILE A 218 -1.79 -3.72 9.47
N THR A 219 -1.59 -4.08 8.20
CA THR A 219 -0.26 -4.12 7.57
C THR A 219 0.39 -2.74 7.53
N ASN A 220 -0.42 -1.68 7.40
CA ASN A 220 0.08 -0.31 7.33
C ASN A 220 0.34 0.36 8.70
N ILE A 221 0.06 -0.30 9.83
CA ILE A 221 0.37 0.25 11.17
C ILE A 221 1.85 0.61 11.28
N PHE A 222 2.73 -0.20 10.69
CA PHE A 222 4.19 -0.02 10.77
C PHE A 222 4.80 0.48 9.45
N ARG A 223 3.98 1.03 8.54
CA ARG A 223 4.50 1.60 7.29
C ARG A 223 5.41 2.78 7.60
N ASP A 224 6.54 2.84 6.90
CA ASP A 224 7.59 3.87 7.04
C ASP A 224 8.25 3.92 8.43
N GLU A 225 8.12 2.85 9.23
CA GLU A 225 8.77 2.73 10.52
C GLU A 225 9.92 1.69 10.49
N ILE A 226 10.96 1.95 11.25
CA ILE A 226 12.03 1.00 11.53
C ILE A 226 11.71 0.33 12.87
N ILE A 227 11.42 -0.98 12.83
CA ILE A 227 11.07 -1.75 14.02
C ILE A 227 12.35 -2.34 14.60
N GLU A 228 12.58 -2.14 15.90
CA GLU A 228 13.69 -2.76 16.64
C GLU A 228 13.54 -4.29 16.61
N GLU A 229 14.65 -5.01 16.43
CA GLU A 229 14.68 -6.47 16.36
C GLU A 229 14.05 -7.14 17.58
N SER A 230 14.22 -6.54 18.77
CA SER A 230 13.64 -7.02 20.02
C SER A 230 12.10 -7.01 20.06
N ASN A 231 11.46 -6.24 19.16
CA ASN A 231 9.99 -6.14 19.03
C ASN A 231 9.41 -7.12 18.01
N LEU A 232 10.23 -7.97 17.41
CA LEU A 232 9.81 -8.99 16.46
C LEU A 232 9.63 -10.35 17.14
N PRO A 233 8.70 -11.20 16.71
CA PRO A 233 7.71 -10.92 15.65
C PRO A 233 6.55 -10.04 16.10
N VAL A 234 6.03 -9.21 15.20
CA VAL A 234 4.79 -8.45 15.41
C VAL A 234 3.61 -9.30 14.96
N LEU A 235 2.74 -9.67 15.88
CA LEU A 235 1.56 -10.49 15.62
C LEU A 235 0.30 -9.68 15.95
N LYS A 236 -0.52 -9.38 14.95
CA LYS A 236 -1.76 -8.60 15.09
C LYS A 236 -2.95 -9.37 14.52
N THR A 237 -4.11 -9.20 15.12
CA THR A 237 -5.38 -9.71 14.63
C THR A 237 -6.44 -8.61 14.68
N GLY A 238 -7.37 -8.63 13.75
CA GLY A 238 -8.49 -7.69 13.72
C GLY A 238 -9.61 -8.20 12.83
N TYR A 239 -10.80 -7.63 13.03
CA TYR A 239 -11.99 -7.93 12.26
C TYR A 239 -12.49 -6.68 11.53
N SER A 240 -12.98 -6.85 10.28
CA SER A 240 -13.67 -5.82 9.50
C SER A 240 -14.86 -6.37 8.74
#